data_5659cc59bb63e08d5f942389cca26d33
#
_entry.id   5659cc59bb63e08d5f942389cca26d33
#
_cell.length_a   1.000
_cell.length_b   1.000
_cell.length_c   1.000
_cell.angle_alpha   90.00
_cell.angle_beta   90.00
_cell.angle_gamma   90.00
#
_symmetry.space_group_name_H-M   'P 1'
#
loop_
_entity.id
_entity.type
_entity.pdbx_description
1 polymer ?
#
loop_
_entity_poly.entity_id
_entity_poly.type
_entity_poly.pdbx_seq_one_letter_code
_entity_poly.pdbx_strand_id
1 'polypeptide(L)'
;MSDVAAPWVISEGLAGLRAQALGLAEAAGLSPEMRELKPAAPWKWIAAKLWPNPLSAVADAVRAPLPSLAIGCGGMAGAVLAALRRQSMRVVQVQNPRMDINRFDLIIANHHDELTGPNVFVIRTALHRVTPVRLAAEADVWRDRLAPYRRPLVAVLLGGSNGRYRLDRDAGARLAADLATMAQRDKVGVVVTPSRRTDPAVTDLIRTALAPVGGWVWDFSGENPYFGMLALADLIVVTLDSVSMISEAAATTAPVMFAPLPGSW
;
A
#
# COMPACT_ATOMS: atom_id res chain seq x y z
N MET A 1 -23.28 -9.96 -27.74
CA MET A 1 -22.70 -9.16 -26.62
C MET A 1 -21.23 -9.00 -26.96
N SER A 2 -20.79 -7.79 -27.28
CA SER A 2 -19.38 -7.52 -27.53
C SER A 2 -18.60 -7.81 -26.25
N ASP A 3 -17.60 -8.66 -26.39
CA ASP A 3 -16.69 -9.02 -25.29
C ASP A 3 -15.88 -7.78 -24.91
N VAL A 4 -16.40 -7.01 -23.98
CA VAL A 4 -15.74 -5.79 -23.49
C VAL A 4 -14.57 -6.26 -22.63
N ALA A 5 -13.35 -6.03 -23.09
CA ALA A 5 -12.15 -6.38 -22.35
C ALA A 5 -12.19 -5.80 -20.91
N ALA A 6 -11.80 -6.61 -19.93
CA ALA A 6 -11.79 -6.20 -18.53
C ALA A 6 -10.94 -4.93 -18.34
N PRO A 7 -11.38 -3.98 -17.48
CA PRO A 7 -10.58 -2.79 -17.18
C PRO A 7 -9.19 -3.18 -16.67
N TRP A 8 -8.19 -2.38 -16.97
CA TRP A 8 -6.85 -2.62 -16.43
C TRP A 8 -6.61 -1.85 -15.13
N VAL A 9 -5.95 -2.53 -14.18
CA VAL A 9 -5.26 -1.86 -13.07
C VAL A 9 -3.76 -1.97 -13.31
N ILE A 10 -3.11 -0.82 -13.49
CA ILE A 10 -1.70 -0.70 -13.84
C ILE A 10 -0.90 -0.30 -12.60
N SER A 11 0.16 -1.05 -12.28
CA SER A 11 0.96 -0.82 -11.07
C SER A 11 2.43 -1.15 -11.28
N GLU A 12 3.30 -0.43 -10.56
CA GLU A 12 4.75 -0.62 -10.50
C GLU A 12 5.19 -1.77 -9.57
N GLY A 13 4.25 -2.60 -9.11
CA GLY A 13 4.54 -3.71 -8.18
C GLY A 13 4.68 -3.31 -6.71
N LEU A 14 4.64 -2.01 -6.38
CA LEU A 14 4.63 -1.54 -5.00
C LEU A 14 3.26 -1.79 -4.36
N ALA A 15 3.25 -2.50 -3.22
CA ALA A 15 2.01 -2.96 -2.57
C ALA A 15 1.01 -1.83 -2.30
N GLY A 16 1.47 -0.68 -1.77
CA GLY A 16 0.61 0.46 -1.45
C GLY A 16 0.00 1.12 -2.70
N LEU A 17 0.75 1.25 -3.80
CA LEU A 17 0.23 1.80 -5.06
C LEU A 17 -0.79 0.85 -5.69
N ARG A 18 -0.46 -0.44 -5.69
CA ARG A 18 -1.37 -1.49 -6.16
C ARG A 18 -2.67 -1.52 -5.36
N ALA A 19 -2.59 -1.45 -4.03
CA ALA A 19 -3.76 -1.45 -3.15
C ALA A 19 -4.69 -0.26 -3.41
N GLN A 20 -4.14 0.93 -3.68
CA GLN A 20 -4.94 2.12 -3.98
C GLN A 20 -5.69 1.99 -5.31
N ALA A 21 -5.01 1.58 -6.38
CA ALA A 21 -5.65 1.40 -7.69
C ALA A 21 -6.69 0.28 -7.69
N LEU A 22 -6.39 -0.84 -7.03
CA LEU A 22 -7.35 -1.94 -6.84
C LEU A 22 -8.54 -1.53 -5.97
N GLY A 23 -8.29 -0.79 -4.87
CA GLY A 23 -9.35 -0.32 -3.98
C GLY A 23 -10.35 0.57 -4.71
N LEU A 24 -9.88 1.43 -5.62
CA LEU A 24 -10.76 2.22 -6.47
C LEU A 24 -11.58 1.34 -7.42
N ALA A 25 -10.93 0.40 -8.09
CA ALA A 25 -11.61 -0.49 -9.03
C ALA A 25 -12.68 -1.34 -8.34
N GLU A 26 -12.34 -1.93 -7.20
CA GLU A 26 -13.26 -2.74 -6.37
C GLU A 26 -14.44 -1.92 -5.85
N ALA A 27 -14.19 -0.68 -5.37
CA ALA A 27 -15.24 0.22 -4.92
C ALA A 27 -16.19 0.67 -6.05
N ALA A 28 -15.68 0.72 -7.28
CA ALA A 28 -16.48 0.99 -8.48
C ALA A 28 -17.21 -0.25 -9.03
N GLY A 29 -17.14 -1.41 -8.35
CA GLY A 29 -17.76 -2.66 -8.81
C GLY A 29 -17.09 -3.28 -10.03
N LEU A 30 -15.83 -2.93 -10.30
CA LEU A 30 -15.09 -3.42 -11.46
C LEU A 30 -14.29 -4.68 -11.09
N SER A 31 -14.16 -5.59 -12.06
CA SER A 31 -13.28 -6.76 -11.98
C SER A 31 -12.07 -6.55 -12.90
N PRO A 32 -11.02 -5.85 -12.44
CA PRO A 32 -9.93 -5.46 -13.31
C PRO A 32 -8.93 -6.57 -13.55
N GLU A 33 -8.28 -6.53 -14.71
CA GLU A 33 -7.06 -7.27 -14.98
C GLU A 33 -5.84 -6.50 -14.48
N MET A 34 -4.99 -7.17 -13.68
CA MET A 34 -3.77 -6.57 -13.17
C MET A 34 -2.65 -6.56 -14.23
N ARG A 35 -2.07 -5.39 -14.46
CA ARG A 35 -0.93 -5.17 -15.34
C ARG A 35 0.25 -4.59 -14.56
N GLU A 36 1.24 -5.42 -14.25
CA GLU A 36 2.45 -4.98 -13.57
C GLU A 36 3.44 -4.39 -14.57
N LEU A 37 3.86 -3.16 -14.31
CA LEU A 37 4.84 -2.47 -15.13
C LEU A 37 6.25 -2.92 -14.79
N LYS A 38 6.92 -3.55 -15.73
CA LYS A 38 8.32 -4.00 -15.65
C LYS A 38 9.09 -3.40 -16.83
N PRO A 39 9.63 -2.18 -16.66
CA PRO A 39 10.33 -1.53 -17.76
C PRO A 39 11.59 -2.30 -18.13
N ALA A 40 11.79 -2.49 -19.45
CA ALA A 40 13.03 -3.05 -19.98
C ALA A 40 14.20 -2.08 -19.83
N ALA A 41 15.45 -2.56 -19.91
CA ALA A 41 16.61 -1.70 -20.02
C ALA A 41 16.55 -0.91 -21.35
N PRO A 42 16.97 0.38 -21.40
CA PRO A 42 17.53 1.18 -20.29
C PRO A 42 16.48 1.89 -19.41
N TRP A 43 15.20 1.75 -19.73
CA TRP A 43 14.09 2.53 -19.15
C TRP A 43 13.94 2.37 -17.64
N LYS A 44 14.33 1.23 -17.09
CA LYS A 44 14.29 0.99 -15.62
C LYS A 44 15.17 1.94 -14.81
N TRP A 45 16.14 2.62 -15.44
CA TRP A 45 17.04 3.58 -14.78
C TRP A 45 16.65 5.05 -15.05
N ILE A 46 15.67 5.27 -15.91
CA ILE A 46 15.23 6.62 -16.32
C ILE A 46 13.86 6.89 -15.74
N ALA A 47 13.68 8.09 -15.16
CA ALA A 47 12.38 8.49 -14.63
C ALA A 47 11.31 8.41 -15.73
N ALA A 48 10.19 7.74 -15.48
CA ALA A 48 9.18 7.43 -16.48
C ALA A 48 8.59 8.67 -17.20
N LYS A 49 8.57 9.83 -16.53
CA LYS A 49 8.15 11.11 -17.12
C LYS A 49 9.04 11.55 -18.30
N LEU A 50 10.26 11.02 -18.38
CA LEU A 50 11.25 11.35 -19.42
C LEU A 50 11.26 10.30 -20.56
N TRP A 51 10.42 9.26 -20.48
CA TRP A 51 10.36 8.27 -21.54
C TRP A 51 9.74 8.85 -22.83
N PRO A 52 10.42 8.80 -23.97
CA PRO A 52 9.88 9.30 -25.23
C PRO A 52 8.69 8.47 -25.71
N ASN A 53 8.70 7.17 -25.44
CA ASN A 53 7.59 6.26 -25.73
C ASN A 53 7.33 5.34 -24.51
N PRO A 54 6.44 5.74 -23.58
CA PRO A 54 6.14 4.94 -22.40
C PRO A 54 5.61 3.54 -22.70
N LEU A 55 4.82 3.37 -23.79
CA LEU A 55 4.23 2.08 -24.11
C LEU A 55 5.28 1.07 -24.58
N SER A 56 6.29 1.51 -25.33
CA SER A 56 7.37 0.61 -25.76
C SER A 56 8.27 0.19 -24.58
N ALA A 57 8.41 1.04 -23.59
CA ALA A 57 9.21 0.73 -22.39
C ALA A 57 8.61 -0.40 -21.55
N VAL A 58 7.29 -0.64 -21.65
CA VAL A 58 6.52 -1.64 -20.91
C VAL A 58 5.62 -2.47 -21.84
N ALA A 59 6.07 -2.75 -23.04
CA ALA A 59 5.27 -3.37 -24.11
C ALA A 59 4.55 -4.66 -23.66
N ASP A 60 5.17 -5.46 -22.80
CA ASP A 60 4.58 -6.70 -22.29
C ASP A 60 3.33 -6.47 -21.42
N ALA A 61 3.29 -5.35 -20.70
CA ALA A 61 2.17 -5.01 -19.82
C ALA A 61 0.97 -4.40 -20.58
N VAL A 62 1.20 -3.86 -21.79
CA VAL A 62 0.18 -3.09 -22.53
C VAL A 62 -0.21 -3.75 -23.85
N ARG A 63 -0.14 -5.09 -23.93
CA ARG A 63 -0.54 -5.86 -25.12
C ARG A 63 -2.05 -5.83 -25.32
N ALA A 64 -2.46 -5.76 -26.59
CA ALA A 64 -3.85 -5.88 -27.01
C ALA A 64 -4.49 -7.22 -26.60
N PRO A 65 -5.83 -7.30 -26.44
CA PRO A 65 -6.80 -6.22 -26.69
C PRO A 65 -6.77 -5.13 -25.63
N LEU A 66 -6.87 -3.86 -26.04
CA LEU A 66 -6.92 -2.73 -25.13
C LEU A 66 -8.33 -2.59 -24.53
N PRO A 67 -8.47 -2.39 -23.21
CA PRO A 67 -9.77 -2.13 -22.59
C PRO A 67 -10.25 -0.70 -22.84
N SER A 68 -11.48 -0.43 -22.52
CA SER A 68 -12.03 0.93 -22.55
C SER A 68 -11.58 1.81 -21.38
N LEU A 69 -11.09 1.20 -20.29
CA LEU A 69 -10.72 1.88 -19.04
C LEU A 69 -9.41 1.29 -18.46
N ALA A 70 -8.52 2.19 -18.06
CA ALA A 70 -7.36 1.83 -17.24
C ALA A 70 -7.26 2.73 -16.00
N ILE A 71 -6.93 2.12 -14.85
CA ILE A 71 -6.72 2.80 -13.57
C ILE A 71 -5.27 2.54 -13.15
N GLY A 72 -4.55 3.57 -12.74
CA GLY A 72 -3.18 3.40 -12.27
C GLY A 72 -2.85 4.28 -11.08
N CYS A 73 -1.78 3.92 -10.37
CA CYS A 73 -1.29 4.67 -9.22
C CYS A 73 0.22 4.79 -9.28
N GLY A 74 0.72 6.00 -9.04
CA GLY A 74 2.14 6.30 -9.05
C GLY A 74 2.65 6.92 -10.35
N GLY A 75 3.91 7.32 -10.36
CA GLY A 75 4.46 8.14 -11.45
C GLY A 75 4.70 7.37 -12.75
N MET A 76 5.13 6.11 -12.67
CA MET A 76 5.32 5.27 -13.85
C MET A 76 3.98 4.90 -14.49
N ALA A 77 2.99 4.52 -13.67
CA ALA A 77 1.63 4.27 -14.13
C ALA A 77 1.05 5.52 -14.82
N GLY A 78 1.28 6.72 -14.25
CA GLY A 78 0.87 7.98 -14.85
C GLY A 78 1.43 8.21 -16.25
N ALA A 79 2.71 7.94 -16.47
CA ALA A 79 3.32 8.08 -17.81
C ALA A 79 2.69 7.13 -18.84
N VAL A 80 2.44 5.88 -18.43
CA VAL A 80 1.80 4.86 -19.29
C VAL A 80 0.34 5.23 -19.56
N LEU A 81 -0.44 5.60 -18.55
CA LEU A 81 -1.84 6.02 -18.70
C LEU A 81 -1.98 7.22 -19.65
N ALA A 82 -1.13 8.24 -19.49
CA ALA A 82 -1.14 9.40 -20.38
C ALA A 82 -0.83 9.06 -21.84
N ALA A 83 -0.07 7.99 -22.09
CA ALA A 83 0.17 7.48 -23.44
C ALA A 83 -1.00 6.62 -23.96
N LEU A 84 -1.64 5.83 -23.10
CA LEU A 84 -2.82 5.03 -23.43
C LEU A 84 -4.04 5.89 -23.76
N ARG A 85 -4.22 7.03 -23.09
CA ARG A 85 -5.32 7.98 -23.41
C ARG A 85 -5.29 8.44 -24.86
N ARG A 86 -4.11 8.59 -25.46
CA ARG A 86 -3.96 8.94 -26.88
C ARG A 86 -4.50 7.87 -27.84
N GLN A 87 -4.78 6.68 -27.33
CA GLN A 87 -5.40 5.58 -28.08
C GLN A 87 -6.92 5.44 -27.77
N SER A 88 -7.57 6.55 -27.40
CA SER A 88 -9.01 6.65 -27.09
C SER A 88 -9.45 5.82 -25.88
N MET A 89 -8.50 5.46 -24.99
CA MET A 89 -8.79 4.79 -23.74
C MET A 89 -9.12 5.82 -22.64
N ARG A 90 -10.12 5.54 -21.81
CA ARG A 90 -10.35 6.31 -20.57
C ARG A 90 -9.29 5.95 -19.53
N VAL A 91 -8.74 6.97 -18.88
CA VAL A 91 -7.64 6.76 -17.92
C VAL A 91 -7.91 7.51 -16.61
N VAL A 92 -7.77 6.75 -15.51
CA VAL A 92 -7.91 7.28 -14.15
C VAL A 92 -6.57 7.14 -13.43
N GLN A 93 -6.04 8.25 -12.97
CA GLN A 93 -4.80 8.29 -12.20
C GLN A 93 -5.08 8.48 -10.72
N VAL A 94 -4.47 7.65 -9.89
CA VAL A 94 -4.45 7.81 -8.44
C VAL A 94 -3.10 8.40 -8.02
N GLN A 95 -3.13 9.39 -7.14
CA GLN A 95 -2.04 10.27 -6.73
C GLN A 95 -1.64 11.28 -7.83
N ASN A 96 -0.88 12.31 -7.39
CA ASN A 96 -0.36 13.33 -8.30
C ASN A 96 0.56 12.71 -9.36
N PRO A 97 0.21 12.78 -10.67
CA PRO A 97 1.02 12.21 -11.74
C PRO A 97 2.33 12.99 -11.99
N ARG A 98 2.47 14.20 -11.41
CA ARG A 98 3.58 15.13 -11.63
C ARG A 98 3.81 15.47 -13.10
N MET A 99 2.72 15.60 -13.84
CA MET A 99 2.67 15.98 -15.25
C MET A 99 1.34 16.70 -15.55
N ASP A 100 1.16 17.20 -16.77
CA ASP A 100 -0.04 17.91 -17.19
C ASP A 100 -1.32 17.08 -16.93
N ILE A 101 -2.20 17.64 -16.10
CA ILE A 101 -3.45 17.01 -15.66
C ILE A 101 -4.41 16.75 -16.84
N ASN A 102 -4.35 17.53 -17.90
CA ASN A 102 -5.19 17.36 -19.09
C ASN A 102 -4.91 16.05 -19.83
N ARG A 103 -3.86 15.33 -19.46
CA ARG A 103 -3.52 14.00 -20.02
C ARG A 103 -4.30 12.86 -19.38
N PHE A 104 -5.22 13.16 -18.46
CA PHE A 104 -6.04 12.19 -17.75
C PHE A 104 -7.52 12.56 -17.85
N ASP A 105 -8.40 11.57 -17.78
CA ASP A 105 -9.84 11.81 -17.72
C ASP A 105 -10.26 12.13 -16.27
N LEU A 106 -9.62 11.47 -15.29
CA LEU A 106 -9.84 11.72 -13.86
C LEU A 106 -8.51 11.50 -13.11
N ILE A 107 -8.24 12.37 -12.16
CA ILE A 107 -7.16 12.21 -11.19
C ILE A 107 -7.77 12.22 -9.79
N ILE A 108 -7.43 11.20 -8.99
CA ILE A 108 -7.76 11.14 -7.57
C ILE A 108 -6.50 11.45 -6.79
N ALA A 109 -6.40 12.67 -6.27
CA ALA A 109 -5.24 13.18 -5.55
C ALA A 109 -5.50 13.22 -4.04
N ASN A 110 -4.45 13.03 -3.24
CA ASN A 110 -4.55 13.26 -1.81
C ASN A 110 -4.46 14.77 -1.51
N HIS A 111 -5.08 15.20 -0.42
CA HIS A 111 -5.05 16.60 0.01
C HIS A 111 -3.62 17.18 0.08
N HIS A 112 -2.65 16.37 0.53
CA HIS A 112 -1.25 16.78 0.62
C HIS A 112 -0.51 16.88 -0.72
N ASP A 113 -1.13 16.45 -1.82
CA ASP A 113 -0.58 16.62 -3.17
C ASP A 113 -0.78 18.05 -3.71
N GLU A 114 -1.66 18.85 -3.05
CA GLU A 114 -1.98 20.24 -3.43
C GLU A 114 -2.34 20.40 -4.92
N LEU A 115 -2.94 19.38 -5.50
CA LEU A 115 -3.33 19.34 -6.91
C LEU A 115 -4.78 19.76 -7.07
N THR A 116 -5.05 20.71 -7.97
CA THR A 116 -6.39 21.19 -8.31
C THR A 116 -6.61 21.20 -9.81
N GLY A 117 -7.85 21.06 -10.25
CA GLY A 117 -8.21 21.11 -11.67
C GLY A 117 -9.61 20.58 -11.94
N PRO A 118 -10.14 20.77 -13.14
CA PRO A 118 -11.52 20.39 -13.50
C PRO A 118 -11.73 18.86 -13.51
N ASN A 119 -10.65 18.09 -13.65
CA ASN A 119 -10.63 16.62 -13.65
C ASN A 119 -9.91 16.04 -12.41
N VAL A 120 -9.73 16.84 -11.35
CA VAL A 120 -9.07 16.42 -10.11
C VAL A 120 -10.10 16.28 -8.99
N PHE A 121 -10.17 15.08 -8.41
CA PHE A 121 -10.96 14.81 -7.21
C PHE A 121 -10.02 14.64 -6.02
N VAL A 122 -10.15 15.48 -5.01
CA VAL A 122 -9.26 15.49 -3.84
C VAL A 122 -9.85 14.65 -2.69
N ILE A 123 -9.05 13.74 -2.16
CA ILE A 123 -9.39 12.88 -1.03
C ILE A 123 -8.49 13.17 0.18
N ARG A 124 -8.97 12.88 1.39
CA ARG A 124 -8.23 13.13 2.64
C ARG A 124 -7.29 11.97 3.01
N THR A 125 -7.71 10.74 2.75
CA THR A 125 -6.94 9.50 3.05
C THR A 125 -6.58 8.82 1.77
N ALA A 126 -5.51 8.03 1.77
CA ALA A 126 -5.19 7.18 0.62
C ALA A 126 -6.32 6.17 0.37
N LEU A 127 -6.60 5.88 -0.89
CA LEU A 127 -7.49 4.78 -1.27
C LEU A 127 -6.93 3.45 -0.76
N HIS A 128 -7.80 2.53 -0.41
CA HIS A 128 -7.42 1.23 0.15
C HIS A 128 -8.47 0.16 -0.13
N ARG A 129 -8.14 -1.08 0.20
CA ARG A 129 -9.01 -2.25 0.01
C ARG A 129 -9.69 -2.73 1.31
N VAL A 130 -9.56 -1.97 2.39
CA VAL A 130 -10.21 -2.29 3.66
C VAL A 130 -11.70 -1.99 3.55
N THR A 131 -12.52 -3.01 3.72
CA THR A 131 -13.99 -2.92 3.80
C THR A 131 -14.50 -3.80 4.93
N PRO A 132 -15.66 -3.52 5.53
CA PRO A 132 -16.24 -4.37 6.57
C PRO A 132 -16.38 -5.84 6.14
N VAL A 133 -16.80 -6.07 4.91
CA VAL A 133 -16.95 -7.42 4.34
C VAL A 133 -15.61 -8.15 4.27
N ARG A 134 -14.57 -7.47 3.78
CA ARG A 134 -13.24 -8.05 3.70
C ARG A 134 -12.67 -8.34 5.09
N LEU A 135 -12.80 -7.40 6.03
CA LEU A 135 -12.32 -7.61 7.39
C LEU A 135 -13.04 -8.79 8.07
N ALA A 136 -14.34 -8.95 7.86
CA ALA A 136 -15.08 -10.10 8.39
C ALA A 136 -14.54 -11.42 7.84
N ALA A 137 -14.36 -11.52 6.53
CA ALA A 137 -13.81 -12.70 5.88
C ALA A 137 -12.39 -13.04 6.36
N GLU A 138 -11.53 -12.03 6.47
CA GLU A 138 -10.15 -12.22 6.98
C GLU A 138 -10.12 -12.55 8.48
N ALA A 139 -11.07 -12.03 9.27
CA ALA A 139 -11.20 -12.41 10.67
C ALA A 139 -11.50 -13.91 10.84
N ASP A 140 -12.35 -14.48 9.98
CA ASP A 140 -12.65 -15.89 10.03
C ASP A 140 -11.43 -16.77 9.69
N VAL A 141 -10.62 -16.35 8.71
CA VAL A 141 -9.39 -17.05 8.31
C VAL A 141 -8.31 -17.00 9.41
N TRP A 142 -8.17 -15.85 10.08
CA TRP A 142 -7.07 -15.60 10.99
C TRP A 142 -7.38 -15.77 12.46
N ARG A 143 -8.64 -15.98 12.85
CA ARG A 143 -9.09 -16.10 14.25
C ARG A 143 -8.31 -17.15 15.02
N ASP A 144 -8.25 -18.37 14.52
CA ASP A 144 -7.58 -19.48 15.21
C ASP A 144 -6.05 -19.31 15.21
N ARG A 145 -5.50 -18.71 14.17
CA ARG A 145 -4.05 -18.45 14.06
C ARG A 145 -3.57 -17.37 15.02
N LEU A 146 -4.43 -16.39 15.32
CA LEU A 146 -4.11 -15.31 16.25
C LEU A 146 -4.65 -15.55 17.68
N ALA A 147 -5.45 -16.59 17.89
CA ALA A 147 -5.98 -16.97 19.21
C ALA A 147 -4.87 -17.30 20.26
N PRO A 148 -3.70 -17.85 19.92
CA PRO A 148 -2.66 -18.12 20.90
C PRO A 148 -2.04 -16.85 21.52
N TYR A 149 -2.19 -15.69 20.87
CA TYR A 149 -1.61 -14.46 21.39
C TYR A 149 -2.53 -13.80 22.41
N ARG A 150 -1.90 -13.23 23.44
CA ARG A 150 -2.61 -12.58 24.55
C ARG A 150 -3.55 -11.47 24.06
N ARG A 151 -4.63 -11.27 24.79
CA ARG A 151 -5.54 -10.12 24.61
C ARG A 151 -5.35 -9.11 25.76
N PRO A 152 -5.49 -7.81 25.45
CA PRO A 152 -5.73 -7.17 24.15
C PRO A 152 -4.61 -7.48 23.14
N LEU A 153 -4.97 -7.60 21.84
CA LEU A 153 -4.02 -7.85 20.76
C LEU A 153 -3.62 -6.55 20.07
N VAL A 154 -2.34 -6.26 20.07
CA VAL A 154 -1.76 -5.12 19.34
C VAL A 154 -1.17 -5.57 18.03
N ALA A 155 -1.72 -5.07 16.93
CA ALA A 155 -1.16 -5.25 15.59
C ALA A 155 -0.19 -4.10 15.26
N VAL A 156 1.04 -4.44 14.88
CA VAL A 156 2.07 -3.46 14.51
C VAL A 156 2.34 -3.55 13.01
N LEU A 157 2.08 -2.44 12.30
CA LEU A 157 2.30 -2.32 10.88
C LEU A 157 3.60 -1.54 10.62
N LEU A 158 4.63 -2.25 10.14
CA LEU A 158 5.93 -1.65 9.89
C LEU A 158 6.07 -1.25 8.42
N GLY A 159 6.26 0.02 8.19
CA GLY A 159 6.68 0.54 6.90
C GLY A 159 8.18 0.31 6.65
N GLY A 160 8.89 1.35 6.27
CA GLY A 160 10.33 1.31 6.02
C GLY A 160 10.86 2.69 5.68
N SER A 161 12.15 2.77 5.47
CA SER A 161 12.76 4.04 5.06
C SER A 161 12.22 4.52 3.71
N ASN A 162 12.04 5.82 3.58
CA ASN A 162 11.65 6.50 2.35
C ASN A 162 12.37 7.87 2.24
N GLY A 163 11.96 8.72 1.30
CA GLY A 163 12.58 10.04 1.11
C GLY A 163 12.41 11.02 2.27
N ARG A 164 11.52 10.75 3.24
CA ARG A 164 11.22 11.62 4.38
C ARG A 164 11.55 10.99 5.72
N TYR A 165 11.35 9.70 5.89
CA TYR A 165 11.47 8.97 7.14
C TYR A 165 12.55 7.90 7.04
N ARG A 166 13.21 7.64 8.16
CA ARG A 166 14.20 6.56 8.29
C ARG A 166 13.78 5.59 9.38
N LEU A 167 13.63 4.32 8.99
CA LEU A 167 13.53 3.19 9.89
C LEU A 167 14.86 2.42 9.78
N ASP A 168 15.89 3.03 10.32
CA ASP A 168 17.23 2.44 10.43
C ASP A 168 17.35 1.54 11.68
N ARG A 169 18.52 0.98 11.88
CA ARG A 169 18.79 0.07 12.99
C ARG A 169 18.53 0.71 14.36
N ASP A 170 18.89 1.98 14.53
CA ASP A 170 18.71 2.68 15.81
C ASP A 170 17.22 2.99 16.08
N ALA A 171 16.50 3.42 15.09
CA ALA A 171 15.04 3.62 15.19
C ALA A 171 14.33 2.28 15.43
N GLY A 172 14.77 1.22 14.74
CA GLY A 172 14.28 -0.13 14.93
C GLY A 172 14.53 -0.68 16.33
N ALA A 173 15.73 -0.45 16.90
CA ALA A 173 16.06 -0.86 18.25
C ALA A 173 15.22 -0.17 19.32
N ARG A 174 14.97 1.16 19.16
CA ARG A 174 14.07 1.92 20.04
C ARG A 174 12.66 1.38 19.96
N LEU A 175 12.12 1.22 18.76
CA LEU A 175 10.77 0.67 18.56
C LEU A 175 10.62 -0.73 19.15
N ALA A 176 11.62 -1.58 18.98
CA ALA A 176 11.65 -2.93 19.54
C ALA A 176 11.58 -2.93 21.07
N ALA A 177 12.36 -2.05 21.71
CA ALA A 177 12.34 -1.87 23.17
C ALA A 177 11.00 -1.33 23.67
N ASP A 178 10.43 -0.36 22.99
CA ASP A 178 9.12 0.23 23.33
C ASP A 178 8.00 -0.80 23.23
N LEU A 179 7.98 -1.61 22.17
CA LEU A 179 7.00 -2.69 21.97
C LEU A 179 7.12 -3.79 23.01
N ALA A 180 8.33 -4.20 23.35
CA ALA A 180 8.56 -5.20 24.40
C ALA A 180 8.16 -4.67 25.78
N THR A 181 8.48 -3.42 26.09
CA THR A 181 8.09 -2.74 27.34
C THR A 181 6.56 -2.65 27.43
N MET A 182 5.88 -2.24 26.37
CA MET A 182 4.42 -2.19 26.30
C MET A 182 3.81 -3.57 26.54
N ALA A 183 4.33 -4.61 25.86
CA ALA A 183 3.83 -5.97 26.01
C ALA A 183 3.93 -6.50 27.44
N GLN A 184 5.03 -6.18 28.14
CA GLN A 184 5.24 -6.58 29.53
C GLN A 184 4.38 -5.78 30.50
N ARG A 185 4.39 -4.44 30.37
CA ARG A 185 3.70 -3.52 31.28
C ARG A 185 2.19 -3.67 31.20
N ASP A 186 1.65 -3.67 29.97
CA ASP A 186 0.22 -3.62 29.71
C ASP A 186 -0.37 -5.03 29.52
N LYS A 187 0.48 -6.07 29.57
CA LYS A 187 0.10 -7.49 29.44
C LYS A 187 -0.67 -7.78 28.15
N VAL A 188 -0.30 -7.13 27.06
CA VAL A 188 -0.90 -7.28 25.73
C VAL A 188 -0.13 -8.28 24.87
N GLY A 189 -0.83 -8.89 23.91
CA GLY A 189 -0.19 -9.65 22.82
C GLY A 189 0.27 -8.69 21.73
N VAL A 190 1.44 -8.94 21.14
CA VAL A 190 1.98 -8.11 20.05
C VAL A 190 2.25 -8.97 18.83
N VAL A 191 1.64 -8.62 17.70
CA VAL A 191 1.85 -9.26 16.40
C VAL A 191 2.30 -8.20 15.39
N VAL A 192 3.33 -8.51 14.62
CA VAL A 192 4.01 -7.53 13.76
C VAL A 192 4.03 -8.00 12.32
N THR A 193 3.65 -7.12 11.39
CA THR A 193 3.82 -7.35 9.96
C THR A 193 4.77 -6.30 9.35
N PRO A 194 5.97 -6.70 8.91
CA PRO A 194 6.87 -5.82 8.19
C PRO A 194 6.43 -5.65 6.74
N SER A 195 6.75 -4.51 6.15
CA SER A 195 6.61 -4.27 4.71
C SER A 195 7.85 -4.76 3.94
N ARG A 196 7.73 -4.86 2.62
CA ARG A 196 8.89 -5.14 1.75
C ARG A 196 10.00 -4.09 1.81
N ARG A 197 9.72 -2.90 2.36
CA ARG A 197 10.68 -1.81 2.56
C ARG A 197 11.33 -1.83 3.93
N THR A 198 10.84 -2.67 4.84
CA THR A 198 11.42 -2.83 6.18
C THR A 198 12.77 -3.53 6.05
N ASP A 199 13.80 -2.96 6.64
CA ASP A 199 15.12 -3.58 6.69
C ASP A 199 15.03 -4.91 7.45
N PRO A 200 15.55 -6.02 6.91
CA PRO A 200 15.59 -7.30 7.60
C PRO A 200 16.25 -7.21 8.99
N ALA A 201 17.30 -6.41 9.14
CA ALA A 201 17.96 -6.21 10.43
C ALA A 201 17.04 -5.56 11.47
N VAL A 202 16.15 -4.64 11.06
CA VAL A 202 15.13 -4.07 11.95
C VAL A 202 14.09 -5.11 12.32
N THR A 203 13.66 -5.93 11.36
CA THR A 203 12.71 -7.02 11.61
C THR A 203 13.28 -8.01 12.64
N ASP A 204 14.56 -8.35 12.54
CA ASP A 204 15.24 -9.26 13.46
C ASP A 204 15.40 -8.67 14.86
N LEU A 205 15.69 -7.36 14.98
CA LEU A 205 15.71 -6.68 16.27
C LEU A 205 14.37 -6.77 16.98
N ILE A 206 13.28 -6.48 16.26
CA ILE A 206 11.92 -6.53 16.80
C ILE A 206 11.55 -7.97 17.19
N ARG A 207 11.86 -8.95 16.34
CA ARG A 207 11.63 -10.37 16.63
C ARG A 207 12.34 -10.81 17.90
N THR A 208 13.62 -10.45 18.04
CA THR A 208 14.43 -10.78 19.22
C THR A 208 13.86 -10.16 20.48
N ALA A 209 13.45 -8.90 20.44
CA ALA A 209 12.89 -8.20 21.59
C ALA A 209 11.51 -8.73 22.01
N LEU A 210 10.69 -9.17 21.06
CA LEU A 210 9.35 -9.68 21.34
C LEU A 210 9.29 -11.16 21.71
N ALA A 211 10.32 -11.95 21.40
CA ALA A 211 10.36 -13.37 21.72
C ALA A 211 10.14 -13.68 23.22
N PRO A 212 10.78 -12.97 24.18
CA PRO A 212 10.57 -13.24 25.61
C PRO A 212 9.16 -12.94 26.12
N VAL A 213 8.40 -12.12 25.40
CA VAL A 213 7.02 -11.72 25.76
C VAL A 213 5.96 -12.46 24.96
N GLY A 214 6.37 -13.44 24.13
CA GLY A 214 5.47 -14.26 23.32
C GLY A 214 4.88 -13.50 22.13
N GLY A 215 5.54 -12.45 21.65
CA GLY A 215 5.12 -11.73 20.45
C GLY A 215 5.49 -12.46 19.16
N TRP A 216 4.80 -12.12 18.09
CA TRP A 216 5.02 -12.72 16.78
C TRP A 216 5.38 -11.68 15.72
N VAL A 217 6.33 -12.01 14.87
CA VAL A 217 6.73 -11.18 13.74
C VAL A 217 6.66 -12.04 12.46
N TRP A 218 5.80 -11.66 11.54
CA TRP A 218 5.67 -12.33 10.25
C TRP A 218 6.98 -12.28 9.47
N ASP A 219 7.37 -13.41 8.91
CA ASP A 219 8.64 -13.64 8.22
C ASP A 219 8.50 -13.71 6.69
N PHE A 220 7.37 -13.25 6.17
CA PHE A 220 6.97 -13.35 4.75
C PHE A 220 6.69 -14.77 4.26
N SER A 221 6.67 -15.78 5.13
CA SER A 221 6.26 -17.13 4.77
C SER A 221 4.74 -17.33 4.91
N GLY A 222 4.19 -18.20 4.08
CA GLY A 222 2.76 -18.50 4.10
C GLY A 222 1.86 -17.33 3.67
N GLU A 223 0.63 -17.35 4.15
CA GLU A 223 -0.34 -16.30 3.87
C GLU A 223 0.03 -15.00 4.60
N ASN A 224 -0.25 -13.88 3.93
CA ASN A 224 0.01 -12.57 4.49
C ASN A 224 -1.03 -12.22 5.57
N PRO A 225 -0.63 -12.02 6.85
CA PRO A 225 -1.55 -11.76 7.96
C PRO A 225 -2.15 -10.36 7.98
N TYR A 226 -1.75 -9.49 7.07
CA TYR A 226 -2.02 -8.06 7.13
C TYR A 226 -3.49 -7.72 7.40
N PHE A 227 -4.42 -8.25 6.59
CA PHE A 227 -5.85 -7.99 6.76
C PHE A 227 -6.44 -8.71 7.97
N GLY A 228 -5.94 -9.90 8.31
CA GLY A 228 -6.33 -10.60 9.53
C GLY A 228 -5.93 -9.83 10.79
N MET A 229 -4.74 -9.22 10.79
CA MET A 229 -4.28 -8.35 11.86
C MET A 229 -5.14 -7.07 11.96
N LEU A 230 -5.46 -6.43 10.83
CA LEU A 230 -6.38 -5.28 10.81
C LEU A 230 -7.78 -5.63 11.34
N ALA A 231 -8.25 -6.84 11.04
CA ALA A 231 -9.59 -7.31 11.42
C ALA A 231 -9.72 -7.70 12.90
N LEU A 232 -8.64 -8.20 13.49
CA LEU A 232 -8.68 -8.84 14.82
C LEU A 232 -7.94 -8.09 15.92
N ALA A 233 -7.24 -7.01 15.58
CA ALA A 233 -6.52 -6.20 16.56
C ALA A 233 -7.47 -5.41 17.46
N ASP A 234 -7.13 -5.35 18.74
CA ASP A 234 -7.77 -4.44 19.72
C ASP A 234 -7.13 -3.05 19.70
N LEU A 235 -5.88 -2.95 19.21
CA LEU A 235 -5.13 -1.71 18.98
C LEU A 235 -4.21 -1.89 17.77
N ILE A 236 -4.07 -0.88 16.95
CA ILE A 236 -3.13 -0.88 15.82
C ILE A 236 -2.04 0.17 16.05
N VAL A 237 -0.79 -0.25 15.94
CA VAL A 237 0.38 0.65 15.90
C VAL A 237 0.89 0.69 14.47
N VAL A 238 1.06 1.89 13.91
CA VAL A 238 1.55 2.06 12.54
C VAL A 238 2.69 3.07 12.49
N THR A 239 3.75 2.77 11.73
CA THR A 239 4.87 3.69 11.51
C THR A 239 4.46 4.84 10.58
N LEU A 240 4.91 6.07 10.89
CA LEU A 240 4.47 7.30 10.21
C LEU A 240 4.89 7.43 8.74
N ASP A 241 5.75 6.56 8.24
CA ASP A 241 6.25 6.62 6.86
C ASP A 241 5.23 6.17 5.79
N SER A 242 4.17 5.46 6.18
CA SER A 242 3.26 4.82 5.24
C SER A 242 1.84 5.37 5.30
N VAL A 243 1.55 6.36 4.47
CA VAL A 243 0.19 6.93 4.33
C VAL A 243 -0.86 5.86 4.01
N SER A 244 -0.52 4.85 3.19
CA SER A 244 -1.44 3.76 2.87
C SER A 244 -1.80 2.94 4.11
N MET A 245 -0.81 2.51 4.90
CA MET A 245 -1.05 1.73 6.12
C MET A 245 -1.83 2.53 7.17
N ILE A 246 -1.53 3.84 7.30
CA ILE A 246 -2.28 4.75 8.17
C ILE A 246 -3.75 4.81 7.73
N SER A 247 -4.01 4.98 6.44
CA SER A 247 -5.37 5.05 5.90
C SER A 247 -6.13 3.73 6.08
N GLU A 248 -5.45 2.60 5.89
CA GLU A 248 -6.00 1.26 6.08
C GLU A 248 -6.31 0.98 7.56
N ALA A 249 -5.42 1.35 8.47
CA ALA A 249 -5.65 1.24 9.91
C ALA A 249 -6.82 2.12 10.36
N ALA A 250 -6.88 3.38 9.90
CA ALA A 250 -7.95 4.31 10.23
C ALA A 250 -9.33 3.91 9.69
N ALA A 251 -9.38 2.99 8.72
CA ALA A 251 -10.63 2.44 8.19
C ALA A 251 -11.17 1.25 9.01
N THR A 252 -10.46 0.84 10.06
CA THR A 252 -10.92 -0.19 11.01
C THR A 252 -11.64 0.46 12.20
N THR A 253 -12.19 -0.36 13.08
CA THR A 253 -12.80 0.10 14.36
C THR A 253 -11.80 0.16 15.51
N ALA A 254 -10.59 -0.38 15.34
CA ALA A 254 -9.56 -0.39 16.38
C ALA A 254 -8.93 1.01 16.55
N PRO A 255 -8.61 1.44 17.76
CA PRO A 255 -7.79 2.62 17.99
C PRO A 255 -6.44 2.51 17.25
N VAL A 256 -5.95 3.65 16.74
CA VAL A 256 -4.68 3.69 16.00
C VAL A 256 -3.67 4.57 16.73
N MET A 257 -2.51 4.02 17.00
CA MET A 257 -1.34 4.73 17.52
C MET A 257 -0.27 4.88 16.45
N PHE A 258 0.41 6.00 16.44
CA PHE A 258 1.50 6.26 15.53
C PHE A 258 2.85 6.02 16.18
N ALA A 259 3.69 5.20 15.55
CA ALA A 259 5.08 5.05 15.92
C ALA A 259 5.91 6.10 15.14
N PRO A 260 6.44 7.14 15.82
CA PRO A 260 7.22 8.18 15.16
C PRO A 260 8.54 7.61 14.65
N LEU A 261 8.95 8.08 13.48
CA LEU A 261 10.24 7.75 12.89
C LEU A 261 11.07 9.03 12.70
N PRO A 262 12.40 8.95 12.81
CA PRO A 262 13.28 10.04 12.43
C PRO A 262 13.03 10.46 10.97
N GLY A 263 12.91 11.76 10.73
CA GLY A 263 12.66 12.30 9.39
C GLY A 263 12.72 13.80 9.37
N SER A 264 12.74 14.36 8.16
CA SER A 264 12.62 15.80 7.91
C SER A 264 11.25 16.12 7.33
N TRP A 265 10.63 17.15 7.85
CA TRP A 265 9.39 17.74 7.33
C TRP A 265 9.69 18.75 6.24
#